data_62ba3749ad38d3b36ab1e5f1d702386b
#
_entry.id   62ba3749ad38d3b36ab1e5f1d702386b
#
_cell.length_a   1.000
_cell.length_b   1.000
_cell.length_c   1.000
_cell.angle_alpha   90.00
_cell.angle_beta   90.00
_cell.angle_gamma   90.00
#
_symmetry.space_group_name_H-M   'P 1'
#
loop_
_entity.id
_entity.type
_entity.pdbx_description
1 polymer ?
#
loop_
_entity_poly.entity_id
_entity_poly.type
_entity_poly.pdbx_seq_one_letter_code
_entity_poly.pdbx_strand_id
1 'polypeptide(L)'
;MRAWFQPLPAWVRWLIAAALAGCLLISGALARGHRHTVRVLMPAPFADATAELVQQFNREHRDLAIAVTRGPLETEALSDLAISSLLLGDAPFDLLLMDVTWTPKYVAAGWLEPLEPLLGQDALRGMAPGAQLGNAFDGHLWRLPLLADMGLLYWRTDLMAAPPRTTTELETIARSLQRRGAVGWGYVWQGRQYEGLSCVFLEVLRGFGGQWLEATPGQAPEPQLAGSAAVAAADWLSGLVRQGITPAAVANVSESEALQIFGAGEAAFLRNWPYAWRELNKPGSAVAGRVGVTSMVAAPGHRAAATQGSWGFSLLKGSREPRRAAEVLRWFTSQPVGRELAIRYGYTPIWTSLLEDPSLEQALPLLPVLREGLAHAELRPLTPLYAQLSDSLQRQLSALITGEQPAAEAMAQAQQQSELILQAAGERP
;
A
#
# COMPACT_ATOMS: atom_id res chain seq x y z
N MET A 1 -36.12 -1.44 -79.73
CA MET A 1 -36.12 -0.43 -78.63
C MET A 1 -34.74 -0.45 -77.95
N ARG A 2 -33.84 0.47 -78.38
CA ARG A 2 -32.54 0.69 -77.75
C ARG A 2 -32.70 1.97 -76.97
N ALA A 3 -32.75 1.83 -75.60
CA ALA A 3 -32.81 2.94 -74.66
C ALA A 3 -31.44 3.65 -74.61
N TRP A 4 -31.45 4.95 -74.78
CA TRP A 4 -30.32 5.85 -74.82
C TRP A 4 -29.88 6.11 -73.35
N PHE A 5 -28.80 5.51 -72.91
CA PHE A 5 -28.07 5.97 -71.68
C PHE A 5 -27.04 7.02 -72.11
N GLN A 6 -27.41 8.30 -72.06
CA GLN A 6 -26.39 9.35 -72.16
C GLN A 6 -25.52 9.39 -70.93
N PRO A 7 -24.19 9.42 -71.01
CA PRO A 7 -23.33 9.55 -69.89
C PRO A 7 -23.54 10.93 -69.26
N LEU A 8 -23.65 10.94 -67.91
CA LEU A 8 -23.79 12.16 -67.13
C LEU A 8 -22.69 13.16 -67.46
N PRO A 9 -22.99 14.46 -67.56
CA PRO A 9 -22.00 15.52 -67.79
C PRO A 9 -20.84 15.46 -66.85
N ALA A 10 -19.63 15.79 -67.30
CA ALA A 10 -18.41 15.69 -66.51
C ALA A 10 -18.49 16.42 -65.14
N TRP A 11 -19.14 17.58 -65.11
CA TRP A 11 -19.35 18.35 -63.89
C TRP A 11 -20.24 17.63 -62.88
N VAL A 12 -21.27 16.86 -63.31
CA VAL A 12 -22.12 16.05 -62.41
C VAL A 12 -21.33 14.90 -61.81
N ARG A 13 -20.45 14.25 -62.59
CA ARG A 13 -19.54 13.21 -62.08
C ARG A 13 -18.59 13.75 -60.98
N TRP A 14 -18.06 14.97 -61.22
CA TRP A 14 -17.19 15.62 -60.20
C TRP A 14 -17.96 16.02 -58.96
N LEU A 15 -19.19 16.48 -59.03
CA LEU A 15 -20.02 16.76 -57.84
C LEU A 15 -20.36 15.49 -57.04
N ILE A 16 -20.68 14.38 -57.73
CA ILE A 16 -20.93 13.09 -57.06
C ILE A 16 -19.66 12.57 -56.43
N ALA A 17 -18.51 12.65 -57.08
CA ALA A 17 -17.22 12.24 -56.49
C ALA A 17 -16.82 13.10 -55.28
N ALA A 18 -17.05 14.42 -55.35
CA ALA A 18 -16.80 15.33 -54.22
C ALA A 18 -17.77 15.09 -53.06
N ALA A 19 -19.05 14.80 -53.35
CA ALA A 19 -20.03 14.44 -52.30
C ALA A 19 -19.69 13.11 -51.63
N LEU A 20 -19.28 12.08 -52.40
CA LEU A 20 -18.84 10.79 -51.85
C LEU A 20 -17.56 10.93 -51.07
N ALA A 21 -16.58 11.71 -51.52
CA ALA A 21 -15.36 12.00 -50.76
C ALA A 21 -15.66 12.78 -49.48
N GLY A 22 -16.58 13.75 -49.51
CA GLY A 22 -17.08 14.47 -48.36
C GLY A 22 -17.79 13.54 -47.35
N CYS A 23 -18.65 12.64 -47.82
CA CYS A 23 -19.30 11.63 -46.97
C CYS A 23 -18.28 10.65 -46.34
N LEU A 24 -17.24 10.24 -47.07
CA LEU A 24 -16.19 9.38 -46.59
C LEU A 24 -15.32 10.12 -45.52
N LEU A 25 -15.03 11.39 -45.72
CA LEU A 25 -14.30 12.22 -44.76
C LEU A 25 -15.14 12.51 -43.52
N ILE A 26 -16.43 12.76 -43.65
CA ILE A 26 -17.36 12.96 -42.52
C ILE A 26 -17.59 11.63 -41.81
N SER A 27 -17.73 10.51 -42.52
CA SER A 27 -17.84 9.18 -41.93
C SER A 27 -16.55 8.79 -41.19
N GLY A 28 -15.38 9.13 -41.73
CA GLY A 28 -14.08 8.93 -41.09
C GLY A 28 -13.85 9.86 -39.88
N ALA A 29 -14.45 11.06 -39.89
CA ALA A 29 -14.42 11.98 -38.73
C ALA A 29 -15.43 11.57 -37.63
N LEU A 30 -16.61 11.06 -38.02
CA LEU A 30 -17.61 10.49 -37.09
C LEU A 30 -17.20 9.12 -36.54
N ALA A 31 -16.39 8.35 -37.27
CA ALA A 31 -15.81 7.09 -36.84
C ALA A 31 -14.59 7.26 -35.94
N ARG A 32 -14.12 8.48 -35.66
CA ARG A 32 -13.27 8.82 -34.56
C ARG A 32 -14.13 8.82 -33.30
N GLY A 33 -14.48 7.61 -32.84
CA GLY A 33 -15.20 7.38 -31.58
C GLY A 33 -14.59 8.23 -30.46
N HIS A 34 -15.43 8.82 -29.64
CA HIS A 34 -14.98 9.53 -28.44
C HIS A 34 -14.10 8.58 -27.65
N ARG A 35 -12.85 8.94 -27.46
CA ARG A 35 -11.92 8.18 -26.63
C ARG A 35 -12.41 8.27 -25.20
N HIS A 36 -12.81 7.12 -24.63
CA HIS A 36 -13.18 7.03 -23.23
C HIS A 36 -11.97 7.32 -22.35
N THR A 37 -12.17 8.03 -21.26
CA THR A 37 -11.09 8.34 -20.33
C THR A 37 -11.48 7.93 -18.93
N VAL A 38 -10.73 7.01 -18.35
CA VAL A 38 -10.85 6.59 -16.95
C VAL A 38 -9.92 7.46 -16.11
N ARG A 39 -10.49 8.16 -15.15
CA ARG A 39 -9.79 9.08 -14.25
C ARG A 39 -9.42 8.35 -12.96
N VAL A 40 -8.15 8.38 -12.61
CA VAL A 40 -7.60 7.62 -11.48
C VAL A 40 -6.89 8.56 -10.53
N LEU A 41 -7.25 8.53 -9.24
CA LEU A 41 -6.50 9.22 -8.18
C LEU A 41 -5.53 8.23 -7.54
N MET A 42 -4.25 8.60 -7.45
CA MET A 42 -3.19 7.80 -6.83
C MET A 42 -2.31 8.65 -5.92
N PRO A 43 -1.73 8.07 -4.84
CA PRO A 43 -0.62 8.71 -4.12
C PRO A 43 0.56 8.97 -5.05
N ALA A 44 1.31 10.03 -4.77
CA ALA A 44 2.44 10.45 -5.60
C ALA A 44 3.42 9.31 -5.97
N PRO A 45 3.89 8.44 -5.04
CA PRO A 45 4.87 7.40 -5.40
C PRO A 45 4.34 6.40 -6.43
N PHE A 46 3.05 6.04 -6.33
CA PHE A 46 2.45 5.08 -7.26
C PHE A 46 2.09 5.71 -8.61
N ALA A 47 1.67 6.98 -8.60
CA ALA A 47 1.47 7.74 -9.84
C ALA A 47 2.79 7.85 -10.63
N ASP A 48 3.89 8.16 -9.95
CA ASP A 48 5.21 8.26 -10.54
C ASP A 48 5.71 6.88 -11.04
N ALA A 49 5.53 5.82 -10.24
CA ALA A 49 5.93 4.46 -10.59
C ALA A 49 5.17 3.88 -11.80
N THR A 50 3.91 4.28 -11.99
CA THR A 50 3.07 3.77 -13.07
C THR A 50 3.07 4.67 -14.31
N ALA A 51 3.70 5.85 -14.28
CA ALA A 51 3.60 6.87 -15.33
C ALA A 51 3.99 6.36 -16.72
N GLU A 52 5.11 5.65 -16.86
CA GLU A 52 5.57 5.09 -18.14
C GLU A 52 4.62 4.01 -18.66
N LEU A 53 4.14 3.14 -17.76
CA LEU A 53 3.18 2.08 -18.10
C LEU A 53 1.85 2.66 -18.57
N VAL A 54 1.35 3.70 -17.90
CA VAL A 54 0.14 4.44 -18.33
C VAL A 54 0.33 5.11 -19.69
N GLN A 55 1.50 5.72 -19.92
CA GLN A 55 1.82 6.28 -21.24
C GLN A 55 1.85 5.21 -22.33
N GLN A 56 2.40 4.04 -22.03
CA GLN A 56 2.41 2.90 -22.95
C GLN A 56 0.98 2.43 -23.23
N PHE A 57 0.16 2.20 -22.21
CA PHE A 57 -1.25 1.85 -22.34
C PHE A 57 -1.97 2.84 -23.25
N ASN A 58 -1.80 4.13 -22.99
CA ASN A 58 -2.44 5.20 -23.73
C ASN A 58 -2.02 5.28 -25.23
N ARG A 59 -0.82 4.80 -25.57
CA ARG A 59 -0.37 4.69 -26.97
C ARG A 59 -0.97 3.47 -27.68
N GLU A 60 -1.11 2.36 -26.95
CA GLU A 60 -1.57 1.08 -27.49
C GLU A 60 -3.10 1.02 -27.64
N HIS A 61 -3.86 1.76 -26.79
CA HIS A 61 -5.32 1.77 -26.80
C HIS A 61 -5.87 3.06 -27.41
N ARG A 62 -6.56 2.95 -28.55
CA ARG A 62 -7.09 4.13 -29.28
C ARG A 62 -8.43 4.62 -28.76
N ASP A 63 -9.24 3.73 -28.21
CA ASP A 63 -10.61 3.97 -27.73
C ASP A 63 -10.69 4.21 -26.21
N LEU A 64 -9.62 3.89 -25.46
CA LEU A 64 -9.54 4.02 -24.01
C LEU A 64 -8.27 4.74 -23.60
N ALA A 65 -8.38 5.65 -22.63
CA ALA A 65 -7.25 6.34 -22.01
C ALA A 65 -7.34 6.28 -20.49
N ILE A 66 -6.19 6.30 -19.84
CA ILE A 66 -6.05 6.46 -18.40
C ILE A 66 -5.53 7.87 -18.13
N ALA A 67 -6.24 8.63 -17.30
CA ALA A 67 -5.80 9.93 -16.79
C ALA A 67 -5.54 9.82 -15.29
N VAL A 68 -4.27 9.81 -14.91
CA VAL A 68 -3.85 9.72 -13.51
C VAL A 68 -3.73 11.12 -12.93
N THR A 69 -4.43 11.38 -11.83
CA THR A 69 -4.19 12.51 -10.95
C THR A 69 -3.23 12.09 -9.86
N ARG A 70 -2.08 12.76 -9.84
CA ARG A 70 -1.05 12.57 -8.82
C ARG A 70 -1.48 13.28 -7.54
N GLY A 71 -1.85 12.51 -6.52
CA GLY A 71 -2.27 12.99 -5.21
C GLY A 71 -1.10 13.30 -4.28
N PRO A 72 -1.39 13.68 -3.03
CA PRO A 72 -0.39 13.88 -1.99
C PRO A 72 0.48 12.64 -1.74
N LEU A 73 1.67 12.86 -1.16
CA LEU A 73 2.55 11.80 -0.68
C LEU A 73 2.00 11.16 0.60
N GLU A 74 1.52 11.99 1.51
CA GLU A 74 1.01 11.58 2.82
C GLU A 74 -0.34 10.89 2.67
N THR A 75 -0.47 9.73 3.31
CA THR A 75 -1.65 8.86 3.22
C THR A 75 -2.92 9.55 3.70
N GLU A 76 -2.85 10.25 4.82
CA GLU A 76 -3.96 11.00 5.41
C GLU A 76 -4.44 12.12 4.50
N ALA A 77 -3.51 12.91 3.95
CA ALA A 77 -3.84 14.00 3.02
C ALA A 77 -4.48 13.49 1.72
N LEU A 78 -4.09 12.29 1.25
CA LEU A 78 -4.75 11.68 0.10
C LEU A 78 -6.18 11.24 0.45
N SER A 79 -6.38 10.64 1.63
CA SER A 79 -7.72 10.26 2.10
C SER A 79 -8.64 11.47 2.21
N ASP A 80 -8.15 12.57 2.78
CA ASP A 80 -8.91 13.81 2.95
C ASP A 80 -9.28 14.43 1.58
N LEU A 81 -8.35 14.42 0.63
CA LEU A 81 -8.61 14.86 -0.74
C LEU A 81 -9.70 14.04 -1.41
N ALA A 82 -9.61 12.70 -1.30
CA ALA A 82 -10.60 11.79 -1.89
C ALA A 82 -11.97 11.99 -1.24
N ILE A 83 -12.06 12.05 0.09
CA ILE A 83 -13.30 12.28 0.83
C ILE A 83 -13.92 13.63 0.47
N SER A 84 -13.13 14.70 0.45
CA SER A 84 -13.59 16.04 0.08
C SER A 84 -14.17 16.05 -1.33
N SER A 85 -13.53 15.35 -2.28
CA SER A 85 -14.01 15.22 -3.66
C SER A 85 -15.34 14.48 -3.75
N LEU A 86 -15.52 13.43 -2.94
CA LEU A 86 -16.74 12.62 -2.91
C LEU A 86 -17.92 13.37 -2.26
N LEU A 87 -17.66 14.14 -1.19
CA LEU A 87 -18.67 14.94 -0.50
C LEU A 87 -19.22 16.08 -1.37
N LEU A 88 -18.45 16.60 -2.32
CA LEU A 88 -18.90 17.62 -3.26
C LEU A 88 -19.88 17.09 -4.32
N GLY A 89 -20.08 15.77 -4.39
CA GLY A 89 -21.10 15.13 -5.23
C GLY A 89 -20.76 15.06 -6.73
N ASP A 90 -19.64 15.63 -7.14
CA ASP A 90 -19.12 15.52 -8.51
C ASP A 90 -17.89 14.60 -8.44
N ALA A 91 -18.11 13.29 -8.63
CA ALA A 91 -17.02 12.30 -8.58
C ALA A 91 -15.99 12.60 -9.69
N PRO A 92 -14.88 13.32 -9.40
CA PRO A 92 -13.92 13.71 -10.43
C PRO A 92 -13.06 12.52 -10.88
N PHE A 93 -13.19 11.38 -10.19
CA PHE A 93 -12.42 10.16 -10.42
C PHE A 93 -13.36 8.97 -10.61
N ASP A 94 -12.91 8.00 -11.38
CA ASP A 94 -13.57 6.71 -11.58
C ASP A 94 -12.97 5.64 -10.67
N LEU A 95 -11.63 5.67 -10.48
CA LEU A 95 -10.87 4.78 -9.64
C LEU A 95 -10.05 5.56 -8.59
N LEU A 96 -9.94 4.97 -7.42
CA LEU A 96 -9.06 5.43 -6.33
C LEU A 96 -8.10 4.31 -5.96
N LEU A 97 -6.80 4.60 -5.98
CA LEU A 97 -5.80 3.73 -5.34
C LEU A 97 -5.78 4.04 -3.84
N MET A 98 -6.19 3.10 -3.04
CA MET A 98 -6.43 3.30 -1.60
C MET A 98 -5.70 2.26 -0.74
N ASP A 99 -5.36 2.68 0.48
CA ASP A 99 -4.85 1.77 1.52
C ASP A 99 -5.92 0.76 1.93
N VAL A 100 -5.50 -0.43 2.34
CA VAL A 100 -6.39 -1.52 2.74
C VAL A 100 -7.34 -1.13 3.89
N THR A 101 -6.89 -0.28 4.79
CA THR A 101 -7.66 0.15 5.97
C THR A 101 -8.82 1.11 5.66
N TRP A 102 -8.84 1.71 4.47
CA TRP A 102 -9.90 2.66 4.10
C TRP A 102 -11.18 1.97 3.63
N THR A 103 -11.07 0.72 3.16
CA THR A 103 -12.20 -0.03 2.58
C THR A 103 -13.44 -0.01 3.46
N PRO A 104 -13.40 -0.37 4.76
CA PRO A 104 -14.60 -0.38 5.60
C PRO A 104 -15.29 0.98 5.72
N LYS A 105 -14.50 2.06 5.90
CA LYS A 105 -15.02 3.43 6.03
C LYS A 105 -15.71 3.88 4.74
N TYR A 106 -15.10 3.63 3.60
CA TYR A 106 -15.63 4.04 2.30
C TYR A 106 -16.89 3.24 1.92
N VAL A 107 -16.93 1.95 2.29
CA VAL A 107 -18.13 1.11 2.13
C VAL A 107 -19.27 1.61 3.02
N ALA A 108 -19.00 1.83 4.30
CA ALA A 108 -20.02 2.35 5.24
C ALA A 108 -20.58 3.72 4.82
N ALA A 109 -19.75 4.55 4.18
CA ALA A 109 -20.20 5.85 3.62
C ALA A 109 -20.93 5.72 2.27
N GLY A 110 -20.99 4.53 1.67
CA GLY A 110 -21.63 4.29 0.38
C GLY A 110 -20.91 4.94 -0.80
N TRP A 111 -19.58 5.08 -0.74
CA TRP A 111 -18.76 5.73 -1.77
C TRP A 111 -18.16 4.78 -2.80
N LEU A 112 -18.22 3.47 -2.58
CA LEU A 112 -17.69 2.45 -3.47
C LEU A 112 -18.78 1.69 -4.20
N GLU A 113 -18.42 1.10 -5.35
CA GLU A 113 -19.22 0.11 -6.06
C GLU A 113 -18.61 -1.29 -5.86
N PRO A 114 -19.41 -2.34 -5.64
CA PRO A 114 -18.91 -3.70 -5.55
C PRO A 114 -18.33 -4.14 -6.90
N LEU A 115 -17.24 -4.90 -6.87
CA LEU A 115 -16.47 -5.25 -8.08
C LEU A 115 -16.96 -6.55 -8.75
N GLU A 116 -17.65 -7.45 -8.04
CA GLU A 116 -18.08 -8.74 -8.57
C GLU A 116 -18.97 -8.65 -9.82
N PRO A 117 -19.89 -7.66 -9.93
CA PRO A 117 -20.72 -7.54 -11.13
C PRO A 117 -19.91 -7.23 -12.40
N LEU A 118 -18.72 -6.64 -12.25
CA LEU A 118 -17.85 -6.22 -13.34
C LEU A 118 -16.67 -7.17 -13.56
N LEU A 119 -16.13 -7.76 -12.50
CA LEU A 119 -14.92 -8.59 -12.54
C LEU A 119 -15.19 -10.10 -12.43
N GLY A 120 -16.36 -10.48 -11.93
CA GLY A 120 -16.71 -11.86 -11.57
C GLY A 120 -16.30 -12.22 -10.14
N GLN A 121 -16.85 -13.34 -9.64
CA GLN A 121 -16.60 -13.83 -8.27
C GLN A 121 -15.16 -14.29 -8.05
N ASP A 122 -14.47 -14.66 -9.11
CA ASP A 122 -13.11 -15.20 -9.08
C ASP A 122 -12.02 -14.15 -9.33
N ALA A 123 -12.32 -12.87 -9.14
CA ALA A 123 -11.41 -11.77 -9.47
C ALA A 123 -10.05 -11.84 -8.73
N LEU A 124 -10.01 -12.47 -7.56
CA LEU A 124 -8.78 -12.69 -6.77
C LEU A 124 -8.10 -14.06 -7.04
N ARG A 125 -8.68 -14.89 -7.92
CA ARG A 125 -8.13 -16.23 -8.18
C ARG A 125 -6.69 -16.17 -8.72
N GLY A 126 -5.79 -16.96 -8.11
CA GLY A 126 -4.36 -17.00 -8.47
C GLY A 126 -3.50 -15.93 -7.81
N MET A 127 -4.10 -15.00 -7.08
CA MET A 127 -3.36 -14.11 -6.20
C MET A 127 -2.92 -14.84 -4.93
N ALA A 128 -1.79 -14.44 -4.37
CA ALA A 128 -1.28 -15.02 -3.12
C ALA A 128 -2.28 -14.81 -1.97
N PRO A 129 -2.44 -15.77 -1.05
CA PRO A 129 -3.42 -15.68 0.03
C PRO A 129 -3.31 -14.38 0.84
N GLY A 130 -2.09 -13.95 1.20
CA GLY A 130 -1.88 -12.69 1.89
C GLY A 130 -2.30 -11.47 1.07
N ALA A 131 -2.15 -11.49 -0.26
CA ALA A 131 -2.60 -10.39 -1.13
C ALA A 131 -4.13 -10.32 -1.27
N GLN A 132 -4.84 -11.42 -1.01
CA GLN A 132 -6.30 -11.44 -1.04
C GLN A 132 -6.94 -10.82 0.21
N LEU A 133 -6.18 -10.71 1.32
CA LEU A 133 -6.69 -10.17 2.58
C LEU A 133 -7.08 -8.69 2.46
N GLY A 134 -8.17 -8.30 3.13
CA GLY A 134 -8.63 -6.90 3.23
C GLY A 134 -9.22 -6.30 1.96
N ASN A 135 -9.42 -7.10 0.89
CA ASN A 135 -10.06 -6.62 -0.34
C ASN A 135 -11.58 -6.79 -0.34
N ALA A 136 -12.08 -7.68 0.51
CA ALA A 136 -13.51 -7.88 0.76
C ALA A 136 -13.89 -7.34 2.14
N PHE A 137 -15.10 -6.80 2.23
CA PHE A 137 -15.72 -6.34 3.45
C PHE A 137 -17.23 -6.52 3.34
N ASP A 138 -17.89 -6.94 4.43
CA ASP A 138 -19.34 -7.18 4.47
C ASP A 138 -19.86 -8.07 3.31
N GLY A 139 -19.10 -9.13 3.01
CA GLY A 139 -19.46 -10.13 2.01
C GLY A 139 -19.25 -9.75 0.54
N HIS A 140 -18.74 -8.55 0.26
CA HIS A 140 -18.49 -8.06 -1.10
C HIS A 140 -17.03 -7.72 -1.35
N LEU A 141 -16.60 -7.84 -2.61
CA LEU A 141 -15.28 -7.40 -3.09
C LEU A 141 -15.34 -5.93 -3.47
N TRP A 142 -14.58 -5.09 -2.78
CA TRP A 142 -14.57 -3.64 -2.97
C TRP A 142 -13.29 -3.10 -3.57
N ARG A 143 -12.23 -3.91 -3.51
CA ARG A 143 -10.88 -3.47 -3.87
C ARG A 143 -10.14 -4.59 -4.59
N LEU A 144 -9.32 -4.25 -5.58
CA LEU A 144 -8.40 -5.17 -6.24
C LEU A 144 -6.96 -4.72 -5.95
N PRO A 145 -6.10 -5.57 -5.35
CA PRO A 145 -4.78 -5.14 -4.90
C PRO A 145 -3.86 -4.86 -6.10
N LEU A 146 -3.09 -3.77 -6.03
CA LEU A 146 -1.99 -3.47 -6.95
C LEU A 146 -0.69 -4.12 -6.44
N LEU A 147 -0.48 -4.05 -5.15
CA LEU A 147 0.65 -4.61 -4.42
C LEU A 147 0.21 -5.02 -3.01
N ALA A 148 1.00 -5.87 -2.37
CA ALA A 148 0.76 -6.35 -1.02
C ALA A 148 2.07 -6.31 -0.21
N ASP A 149 2.58 -5.09 0.03
CA ASP A 149 3.80 -4.88 0.80
C ASP A 149 3.60 -5.24 2.27
N MET A 150 4.70 -5.53 2.94
CA MET A 150 4.73 -5.79 4.38
C MET A 150 5.98 -5.16 5.00
N GLY A 151 5.95 -4.93 6.31
CA GLY A 151 7.13 -4.45 7.03
C GLY A 151 8.24 -5.49 7.06
N LEU A 152 9.47 -5.05 6.81
CA LEU A 152 10.66 -5.88 6.73
C LEU A 152 11.80 -5.30 7.57
N LEU A 153 12.68 -6.17 8.08
CA LEU A 153 13.92 -5.80 8.73
C LEU A 153 15.06 -5.83 7.73
N TYR A 154 15.68 -4.68 7.51
CA TYR A 154 16.92 -4.51 6.75
C TYR A 154 18.12 -4.54 7.71
N TRP A 155 19.22 -5.17 7.30
CA TRP A 155 20.40 -5.34 8.12
C TRP A 155 21.69 -5.24 7.32
N ARG A 156 22.78 -4.89 7.98
CA ARG A 156 24.11 -4.69 7.37
C ARG A 156 24.87 -6.01 7.29
N THR A 157 24.98 -6.56 6.07
CA THR A 157 25.69 -7.84 5.81
C THR A 157 27.20 -7.74 5.98
N ASP A 158 27.76 -6.55 5.92
CA ASP A 158 29.18 -6.28 6.16
C ASP A 158 29.52 -6.16 7.66
N LEU A 159 28.54 -5.98 8.54
CA LEU A 159 28.75 -5.82 9.97
C LEU A 159 28.42 -7.08 10.78
N MET A 160 27.65 -8.01 10.24
CA MET A 160 27.22 -9.24 10.88
C MET A 160 27.01 -10.38 9.89
N ALA A 161 27.22 -11.63 10.34
CA ALA A 161 27.15 -12.82 9.48
C ALA A 161 25.71 -13.31 9.24
N ALA A 162 24.75 -12.97 10.13
CA ALA A 162 23.35 -13.36 10.05
C ALA A 162 22.47 -12.29 10.71
N PRO A 163 21.20 -12.16 10.27
CA PRO A 163 20.25 -11.24 10.87
C PRO A 163 19.80 -11.75 12.26
N PRO A 164 19.35 -10.84 13.15
CA PRO A 164 18.69 -11.22 14.41
C PRO A 164 17.34 -11.89 14.12
N ARG A 165 16.95 -12.82 14.98
CA ARG A 165 15.64 -13.48 14.96
C ARG A 165 14.74 -13.02 16.08
N THR A 166 15.35 -12.53 17.18
CA THR A 166 14.63 -12.07 18.36
C THR A 166 14.98 -10.63 18.70
N THR A 167 14.08 -9.99 19.47
CA THR A 167 14.28 -8.65 20.02
C THR A 167 15.57 -8.58 20.84
N THR A 168 15.86 -9.62 21.64
CA THR A 168 17.09 -9.72 22.47
C THR A 168 18.35 -9.81 21.59
N GLU A 169 18.32 -10.59 20.52
CA GLU A 169 19.45 -10.66 19.57
C GLU A 169 19.68 -9.32 18.89
N LEU A 170 18.62 -8.64 18.42
CA LEU A 170 18.71 -7.32 17.80
C LEU A 170 19.39 -6.33 18.74
N GLU A 171 18.93 -6.22 19.99
CA GLU A 171 19.52 -5.33 20.98
C GLU A 171 20.99 -5.67 21.25
N THR A 172 21.30 -6.95 21.41
CA THR A 172 22.69 -7.41 21.72
C THR A 172 23.64 -7.04 20.59
N ILE A 173 23.24 -7.30 19.34
CA ILE A 173 24.03 -6.96 18.15
C ILE A 173 24.16 -5.44 18.01
N ALA A 174 23.05 -4.71 18.12
CA ALA A 174 23.02 -3.25 18.03
C ALA A 174 24.00 -2.60 19.01
N ARG A 175 23.91 -2.94 20.31
CA ARG A 175 24.82 -2.43 21.33
C ARG A 175 26.27 -2.80 21.09
N SER A 176 26.53 -4.00 20.58
CA SER A 176 27.88 -4.44 20.25
C SER A 176 28.50 -3.59 19.14
N LEU A 177 27.70 -3.31 18.09
CA LEU A 177 28.14 -2.50 16.95
C LEU A 177 28.35 -1.04 17.35
N GLN A 178 27.47 -0.46 18.16
CA GLN A 178 27.62 0.90 18.68
C GLN A 178 28.86 1.05 19.56
N ARG A 179 29.10 0.12 20.50
CA ARG A 179 30.30 0.15 21.35
C ARG A 179 31.61 0.07 20.58
N ARG A 180 31.61 -0.59 19.41
CA ARG A 180 32.80 -0.66 18.52
C ARG A 180 32.91 0.56 17.60
N GLY A 181 31.97 1.50 17.65
CA GLY A 181 31.93 2.65 16.75
C GLY A 181 31.63 2.29 15.28
N ALA A 182 31.06 1.10 15.04
CA ALA A 182 30.74 0.66 13.67
C ALA A 182 29.50 1.37 13.10
N VAL A 183 28.59 1.79 13.97
CA VAL A 183 27.37 2.56 13.64
C VAL A 183 27.08 3.54 14.76
N GLY A 184 26.41 4.65 14.43
CA GLY A 184 25.88 5.59 15.40
C GLY A 184 24.62 5.04 16.08
N TRP A 185 23.75 4.38 15.32
CA TRP A 185 22.47 3.87 15.77
C TRP A 185 22.34 2.36 15.56
N GLY A 186 21.71 1.69 16.52
CA GLY A 186 21.45 0.27 16.40
C GLY A 186 20.29 -0.03 15.48
N TYR A 187 19.15 0.64 15.66
CA TYR A 187 17.91 0.37 14.92
C TYR A 187 17.15 1.67 14.67
N VAL A 188 16.70 1.85 13.42
CA VAL A 188 15.86 2.99 12.99
C VAL A 188 14.55 2.50 12.37
N TRP A 189 13.48 3.22 12.68
CA TRP A 189 12.10 2.86 12.32
C TRP A 189 11.21 4.10 12.31
N GLN A 190 9.92 3.95 11.92
CA GLN A 190 8.94 5.04 11.78
C GLN A 190 8.32 5.37 13.14
N GLY A 191 8.82 6.39 13.83
CA GLY A 191 8.36 6.80 15.14
C GLY A 191 7.58 8.12 15.17
N ARG A 192 7.48 8.82 14.04
CA ARG A 192 6.63 10.01 13.91
C ARG A 192 5.18 9.64 14.18
N GLN A 193 4.39 10.55 14.78
CA GLN A 193 2.96 10.38 14.97
C GLN A 193 2.23 10.43 13.62
N TYR A 194 2.02 9.30 12.98
CA TYR A 194 1.28 9.07 11.74
C TYR A 194 1.07 7.56 11.56
N GLU A 195 0.43 7.13 10.49
CA GLU A 195 0.05 5.73 10.24
C GLU A 195 1.23 4.74 10.27
N GLY A 196 2.44 5.16 9.89
CA GLY A 196 3.64 4.33 9.97
C GLY A 196 3.97 3.86 11.39
N LEU A 197 3.69 4.69 12.41
CA LEU A 197 3.87 4.31 13.83
C LEU A 197 2.89 3.20 14.24
N SER A 198 1.64 3.26 13.80
CA SER A 198 0.66 2.20 14.03
C SER A 198 1.10 0.88 13.37
N CYS A 199 1.66 0.94 12.16
CA CYS A 199 2.21 -0.23 11.47
C CYS A 199 3.37 -0.86 12.24
N VAL A 200 4.34 -0.05 12.67
CA VAL A 200 5.49 -0.51 13.49
C VAL A 200 5.02 -1.13 14.78
N PHE A 201 4.08 -0.48 15.47
CA PHE A 201 3.57 -1.00 16.73
C PHE A 201 2.84 -2.33 16.57
N LEU A 202 2.02 -2.49 15.54
CA LEU A 202 1.32 -3.75 15.26
C LEU A 202 2.31 -4.92 15.07
N GLU A 203 3.39 -4.70 14.32
CA GLU A 203 4.45 -5.71 14.11
C GLU A 203 5.07 -6.15 15.45
N VAL A 204 5.43 -5.17 16.28
CA VAL A 204 6.01 -5.44 17.61
C VAL A 204 4.99 -6.10 18.52
N LEU A 205 3.76 -5.59 18.59
CA LEU A 205 2.67 -6.14 19.38
C LEU A 205 2.44 -7.63 19.06
N ARG A 206 2.33 -7.96 17.76
CA ARG A 206 2.19 -9.36 17.30
C ARG A 206 3.42 -10.20 17.62
N GLY A 207 4.60 -9.61 17.47
CA GLY A 207 5.87 -10.23 17.86
C GLY A 207 6.01 -10.51 19.37
N PHE A 208 5.21 -9.86 20.22
CA PHE A 208 5.09 -10.14 21.65
C PHE A 208 3.86 -11.02 21.99
N GLY A 209 3.16 -11.54 20.97
CA GLY A 209 1.99 -12.40 21.14
C GLY A 209 0.69 -11.65 21.46
N GLY A 210 0.69 -10.32 21.34
CA GLY A 210 -0.51 -9.50 21.53
C GLY A 210 -1.32 -9.33 20.25
N GLN A 211 -2.46 -8.68 20.38
CA GLN A 211 -3.31 -8.25 19.26
C GLN A 211 -3.91 -6.87 19.58
N TRP A 212 -4.25 -6.12 18.54
CA TRP A 212 -4.80 -4.77 18.71
C TRP A 212 -6.28 -4.82 19.03
N LEU A 213 -7.04 -5.56 18.21
CA LEU A 213 -8.48 -5.68 18.30
C LEU A 213 -8.87 -7.15 18.16
N GLU A 214 -9.64 -7.67 19.10
CA GLU A 214 -10.23 -8.99 18.99
C GLU A 214 -11.60 -8.87 18.32
N ALA A 215 -11.77 -9.57 17.20
CA ALA A 215 -13.03 -9.61 16.47
C ALA A 215 -13.61 -11.03 16.54
N THR A 216 -14.65 -11.22 17.33
CA THR A 216 -15.41 -12.46 17.41
C THR A 216 -16.66 -12.35 16.56
N PRO A 217 -16.97 -13.31 15.65
CA PRO A 217 -18.18 -13.25 14.84
C PRO A 217 -19.45 -13.08 15.70
N GLY A 218 -20.24 -12.04 15.38
CA GLY A 218 -21.49 -11.73 16.10
C GLY A 218 -21.32 -10.98 17.41
N GLN A 219 -20.09 -10.59 17.77
CA GLN A 219 -19.79 -9.74 18.92
C GLN A 219 -19.17 -8.43 18.45
N ALA A 220 -19.27 -7.39 19.27
CA ALA A 220 -18.55 -6.16 19.03
C ALA A 220 -17.03 -6.39 19.18
N PRO A 221 -16.21 -5.72 18.36
CA PRO A 221 -14.75 -5.87 18.47
C PRO A 221 -14.25 -5.28 19.81
N GLU A 222 -13.34 -6.01 20.47
CA GLU A 222 -12.78 -5.63 21.78
C GLU A 222 -11.30 -5.21 21.63
N PRO A 223 -10.91 -3.99 22.06
CA PRO A 223 -9.51 -3.59 22.13
C PRO A 223 -8.73 -4.44 23.12
N GLN A 224 -7.48 -4.81 22.78
CA GLN A 224 -6.60 -5.65 23.60
C GLN A 224 -5.28 -4.93 23.95
N LEU A 225 -5.32 -3.60 24.05
CA LEU A 225 -4.14 -2.76 24.21
C LEU A 225 -3.64 -2.65 25.68
N ALA A 226 -4.49 -2.93 26.68
CA ALA A 226 -4.08 -2.93 28.09
C ALA A 226 -3.45 -4.27 28.54
N GLY A 227 -3.41 -5.28 27.68
CA GLY A 227 -2.83 -6.58 27.98
C GLY A 227 -1.31 -6.54 28.19
N SER A 228 -0.76 -7.52 28.92
CA SER A 228 0.67 -7.61 29.22
C SER A 228 1.57 -7.62 27.98
N ALA A 229 1.12 -8.25 26.90
CA ALA A 229 1.84 -8.28 25.62
C ALA A 229 1.94 -6.88 24.99
N ALA A 230 0.86 -6.09 25.04
CA ALA A 230 0.86 -4.73 24.48
C ALA A 230 1.75 -3.79 25.32
N VAL A 231 1.68 -3.90 26.64
CA VAL A 231 2.57 -3.14 27.54
C VAL A 231 4.03 -3.51 27.31
N ALA A 232 4.36 -4.81 27.17
CA ALA A 232 5.72 -5.27 26.91
C ALA A 232 6.24 -4.79 25.53
N ALA A 233 5.40 -4.82 24.50
CA ALA A 233 5.72 -4.32 23.18
C ALA A 233 6.01 -2.81 23.19
N ALA A 234 5.17 -2.03 23.86
CA ALA A 234 5.32 -0.60 24.03
C ALA A 234 6.58 -0.24 24.83
N ASP A 235 6.83 -0.95 25.95
CA ASP A 235 8.03 -0.75 26.75
C ASP A 235 9.32 -1.11 25.99
N TRP A 236 9.29 -2.15 25.16
CA TRP A 236 10.42 -2.49 24.30
C TRP A 236 10.75 -1.37 23.31
N LEU A 237 9.77 -0.84 22.58
CA LEU A 237 9.99 0.27 21.62
C LEU A 237 10.56 1.51 22.31
N SER A 238 9.95 1.95 23.40
CA SER A 238 10.44 3.10 24.16
C SER A 238 11.78 2.82 24.83
N GLY A 239 12.00 1.57 25.23
CA GLY A 239 13.25 1.08 25.78
C GLY A 239 14.42 1.21 24.83
N LEU A 240 14.24 0.96 23.55
CA LEU A 240 15.26 1.17 22.51
C LEU A 240 15.71 2.64 22.45
N VAL A 241 14.79 3.58 22.62
CA VAL A 241 15.09 5.03 22.65
C VAL A 241 15.81 5.39 23.96
N ARG A 242 15.26 5.00 25.12
CA ARG A 242 15.86 5.27 26.42
C ARG A 242 17.30 4.75 26.56
N GLN A 243 17.60 3.65 25.86
CA GLN A 243 18.90 3.00 25.89
C GLN A 243 19.85 3.50 24.80
N GLY A 244 19.43 4.45 23.96
CA GLY A 244 20.24 5.01 22.86
C GLY A 244 20.53 4.02 21.72
N ILE A 245 19.77 2.92 21.61
CA ILE A 245 19.84 2.00 20.47
C ILE A 245 19.18 2.69 19.25
N THR A 246 18.07 3.35 19.48
CA THR A 246 17.33 4.18 18.52
C THR A 246 17.52 5.65 18.87
N PRO A 247 17.72 6.56 17.89
CA PRO A 247 17.85 7.99 18.17
C PRO A 247 16.58 8.56 18.81
N ALA A 248 16.71 9.49 19.77
CA ALA A 248 15.54 10.19 20.34
C ALA A 248 14.74 10.95 19.25
N ALA A 249 15.41 11.39 18.19
CA ALA A 249 14.78 12.01 17.02
C ALA A 249 13.83 11.10 16.28
N VAL A 250 13.76 9.79 16.60
CA VAL A 250 12.83 8.82 15.98
C VAL A 250 11.38 9.29 16.04
N ALA A 251 11.01 10.08 17.05
CA ALA A 251 9.70 10.71 17.18
C ALA A 251 9.31 11.61 15.97
N ASN A 252 10.27 11.97 15.10
CA ASN A 252 10.07 12.75 13.89
C ASN A 252 10.41 11.98 12.61
N VAL A 253 10.73 10.70 12.72
CA VAL A 253 11.21 9.87 11.60
C VAL A 253 10.05 9.15 10.91
N SER A 254 9.95 9.35 9.59
CA SER A 254 9.11 8.58 8.68
C SER A 254 9.94 7.56 7.90
N GLU A 255 9.35 6.93 6.88
CA GLU A 255 10.03 5.99 5.99
C GLU A 255 11.27 6.62 5.33
N SER A 256 11.13 7.88 4.88
CA SER A 256 12.18 8.59 4.13
C SER A 256 13.40 8.90 5.01
N GLU A 257 13.18 9.42 6.21
CA GLU A 257 14.28 9.75 7.13
C GLU A 257 14.97 8.47 7.63
N ALA A 258 14.19 7.42 7.98
CA ALA A 258 14.76 6.13 8.38
C ALA A 258 15.63 5.53 7.26
N LEU A 259 15.14 5.60 6.02
CA LEU A 259 15.87 5.13 4.83
C LEU A 259 17.18 5.92 4.62
N GLN A 260 17.15 7.24 4.79
CA GLN A 260 18.34 8.10 4.66
C GLN A 260 19.40 7.76 5.73
N ILE A 261 19.00 7.63 7.00
CA ILE A 261 19.92 7.28 8.10
C ILE A 261 20.61 5.93 7.82
N PHE A 262 19.83 4.91 7.45
CA PHE A 262 20.40 3.60 7.14
C PHE A 262 21.22 3.63 5.84
N GLY A 263 20.74 4.30 4.80
CA GLY A 263 21.42 4.46 3.51
C GLY A 263 22.76 5.22 3.59
N ALA A 264 22.91 6.10 4.58
CA ALA A 264 24.17 6.77 4.92
C ALA A 264 25.15 5.84 5.66
N GLY A 265 24.72 4.65 6.08
CA GLY A 265 25.54 3.69 6.84
C GLY A 265 25.57 3.96 8.34
N GLU A 266 24.72 4.86 8.86
CA GLU A 266 24.69 5.28 10.26
C GLU A 266 23.97 4.31 11.19
N ALA A 267 23.16 3.38 10.66
CA ALA A 267 22.41 2.40 11.43
C ALA A 267 22.75 0.95 11.05
N ALA A 268 22.62 0.04 12.03
CA ALA A 268 22.81 -1.40 11.83
C ALA A 268 21.55 -2.09 11.27
N PHE A 269 20.39 -1.63 11.71
CA PHE A 269 19.08 -2.16 11.34
C PHE A 269 18.14 -1.05 10.95
N LEU A 270 17.24 -1.37 10.00
CA LEU A 270 16.16 -0.49 9.54
C LEU A 270 14.87 -1.29 9.41
N ARG A 271 13.76 -0.78 9.94
CA ARG A 271 12.43 -1.22 9.52
C ARG A 271 11.99 -0.38 8.33
N ASN A 272 11.60 -1.02 7.24
CA ASN A 272 10.98 -0.31 6.11
C ASN A 272 10.16 -1.27 5.23
N TRP A 273 9.52 -0.73 4.19
CA TRP A 273 8.75 -1.46 3.20
C TRP A 273 9.67 -2.01 2.09
N PRO A 274 9.21 -2.96 1.25
CA PRO A 274 10.00 -3.61 0.21
C PRO A 274 10.71 -2.68 -0.77
N TYR A 275 10.12 -1.53 -1.11
CA TYR A 275 10.74 -0.55 -2.01
C TYR A 275 12.12 -0.07 -1.54
N ALA A 276 12.37 -0.09 -0.23
CA ALA A 276 13.65 0.35 0.35
C ALA A 276 14.83 -0.47 -0.18
N TRP A 277 14.63 -1.73 -0.59
CA TRP A 277 15.66 -2.54 -1.22
C TRP A 277 16.26 -1.87 -2.45
N ARG A 278 15.41 -1.37 -3.34
CA ARG A 278 15.87 -0.69 -4.56
C ARG A 278 16.59 0.61 -4.22
N GLU A 279 16.05 1.38 -3.30
CA GLU A 279 16.64 2.65 -2.89
C GLU A 279 18.03 2.45 -2.24
N LEU A 280 18.17 1.48 -1.36
CA LEU A 280 19.42 1.18 -0.64
C LEU A 280 20.52 0.62 -1.56
N ASN A 281 20.17 0.02 -2.69
CA ASN A 281 21.12 -0.52 -3.66
C ASN A 281 21.37 0.38 -4.88
N LYS A 282 20.83 1.60 -4.88
CA LYS A 282 21.13 2.59 -5.93
C LYS A 282 22.59 3.04 -5.89
N PRO A 283 23.16 3.43 -7.05
CA PRO A 283 24.46 4.09 -7.09
C PRO A 283 24.49 5.32 -6.15
N GLY A 284 25.51 5.44 -5.34
CA GLY A 284 25.68 6.53 -4.34
C GLY A 284 25.15 6.20 -2.94
N SER A 285 24.43 5.11 -2.73
CA SER A 285 24.11 4.63 -1.39
C SER A 285 25.37 4.09 -0.71
N ALA A 286 25.64 4.56 0.52
CA ALA A 286 26.80 4.09 1.28
C ALA A 286 26.72 2.61 1.68
N VAL A 287 25.56 2.00 1.57
CA VAL A 287 25.32 0.59 1.92
C VAL A 287 25.02 -0.31 0.72
N ALA A 288 25.12 0.21 -0.51
CA ALA A 288 24.85 -0.56 -1.73
C ALA A 288 25.65 -1.88 -1.76
N GLY A 289 24.97 -3.00 -2.04
CA GLY A 289 25.55 -4.35 -2.04
C GLY A 289 25.89 -4.91 -0.65
N ARG A 290 25.57 -4.18 0.44
CA ARG A 290 25.85 -4.57 1.83
C ARG A 290 24.59 -4.65 2.70
N VAL A 291 23.44 -4.88 2.05
CA VAL A 291 22.13 -4.91 2.71
C VAL A 291 21.54 -6.30 2.60
N GLY A 292 21.14 -6.89 3.72
CA GLY A 292 20.28 -8.05 3.78
C GLY A 292 18.86 -7.67 4.20
N VAL A 293 17.90 -8.53 3.88
CA VAL A 293 16.50 -8.35 4.24
C VAL A 293 15.98 -9.62 4.90
N THR A 294 15.16 -9.48 5.91
CA THR A 294 14.53 -10.60 6.62
C THR A 294 13.17 -10.16 7.18
N SER A 295 12.41 -11.11 7.69
CA SER A 295 11.21 -10.84 8.50
C SER A 295 11.55 -10.01 9.73
N MET A 296 10.55 -9.34 10.31
CA MET A 296 10.71 -8.62 11.59
C MET A 296 11.14 -9.58 12.71
N VAL A 297 11.66 -9.03 13.81
CA VAL A 297 11.99 -9.80 15.01
C VAL A 297 10.78 -9.99 15.91
N ALA A 298 10.82 -11.04 16.75
CA ALA A 298 9.83 -11.30 17.79
C ALA A 298 10.49 -11.42 19.16
N ALA A 299 9.74 -11.30 20.22
CA ALA A 299 10.18 -11.68 21.57
C ALA A 299 10.53 -13.18 21.59
N PRO A 300 11.51 -13.61 22.44
CA PRO A 300 11.87 -15.02 22.55
C PRO A 300 10.65 -15.91 22.81
N GLY A 301 10.48 -16.98 22.02
CA GLY A 301 9.34 -17.90 22.12
C GLY A 301 8.11 -17.48 21.32
N HIS A 302 8.11 -16.31 20.68
CA HIS A 302 7.03 -15.83 19.82
C HIS A 302 7.43 -15.86 18.34
N ARG A 303 6.45 -15.67 17.47
CA ARG A 303 6.63 -15.61 16.00
C ARG A 303 6.66 -14.15 15.57
N ALA A 304 7.56 -13.85 14.64
CA ALA A 304 7.55 -12.58 13.95
C ALA A 304 6.29 -12.39 13.11
N ALA A 305 5.79 -11.18 13.07
CA ALA A 305 4.71 -10.75 12.22
C ALA A 305 5.13 -9.49 11.46
N ALA A 306 4.46 -9.24 10.34
CA ALA A 306 4.64 -8.03 9.56
C ALA A 306 3.28 -7.38 9.30
N THR A 307 3.18 -6.08 9.44
CA THR A 307 1.98 -5.35 9.03
C THR A 307 1.87 -5.34 7.52
N GLN A 308 0.72 -5.75 7.01
CA GLN A 308 0.41 -5.61 5.59
C GLN A 308 0.14 -4.15 5.23
N GLY A 309 0.91 -3.63 4.27
CA GLY A 309 0.76 -2.31 3.66
C GLY A 309 0.25 -2.43 2.22
N SER A 310 -0.94 -3.00 2.05
CA SER A 310 -1.51 -3.26 0.72
C SER A 310 -2.20 -2.03 0.16
N TRP A 311 -1.85 -1.69 -1.08
CA TRP A 311 -2.53 -0.68 -1.88
C TRP A 311 -3.30 -1.34 -3.02
N GLY A 312 -4.53 -0.90 -3.26
CA GLY A 312 -5.39 -1.46 -4.30
C GLY A 312 -6.41 -0.47 -4.81
N PHE A 313 -6.95 -0.77 -5.97
CA PHE A 313 -7.93 0.06 -6.64
C PHE A 313 -9.36 -0.29 -6.22
N SER A 314 -10.15 0.73 -5.95
CA SER A 314 -11.59 0.66 -5.79
C SER A 314 -12.30 1.49 -6.85
N LEU A 315 -13.47 1.03 -7.26
CA LEU A 315 -14.37 1.75 -8.16
C LEU A 315 -15.23 2.70 -7.32
N LEU A 316 -15.17 3.98 -7.64
CA LEU A 316 -15.96 4.99 -6.94
C LEU A 316 -17.40 5.00 -7.44
N LYS A 317 -18.35 5.15 -6.50
CA LYS A 317 -19.76 5.33 -6.81
C LYS A 317 -19.96 6.60 -7.63
N GLY A 318 -20.77 6.50 -8.68
CA GLY A 318 -20.99 7.60 -9.61
C GLY A 318 -19.96 7.70 -10.73
N SER A 319 -19.07 6.71 -10.89
CA SER A 319 -18.26 6.59 -12.10
C SER A 319 -19.14 6.58 -13.34
N ARG A 320 -18.78 7.40 -14.35
CA ARG A 320 -19.51 7.50 -15.61
C ARG A 320 -19.20 6.35 -16.57
N GLU A 321 -18.08 5.65 -16.34
CA GLU A 321 -17.55 4.61 -17.23
C GLU A 321 -17.18 3.32 -16.44
N PRO A 322 -18.10 2.72 -15.63
CA PRO A 322 -17.75 1.64 -14.71
C PRO A 322 -17.17 0.40 -15.43
N ARG A 323 -17.64 0.09 -16.66
CA ARG A 323 -17.09 -1.03 -17.44
C ARG A 323 -15.66 -0.75 -17.91
N ARG A 324 -15.39 0.47 -18.39
CA ARG A 324 -14.06 0.90 -18.79
C ARG A 324 -13.11 1.03 -17.59
N ALA A 325 -13.61 1.48 -16.46
CA ALA A 325 -12.87 1.48 -15.21
C ALA A 325 -12.47 0.05 -14.79
N ALA A 326 -13.35 -0.94 -14.96
CA ALA A 326 -13.02 -2.34 -14.70
C ALA A 326 -11.94 -2.90 -15.67
N GLU A 327 -11.93 -2.48 -16.94
CA GLU A 327 -10.86 -2.83 -17.89
C GLU A 327 -9.51 -2.27 -17.43
N VAL A 328 -9.47 -1.00 -17.04
CA VAL A 328 -8.28 -0.32 -16.51
C VAL A 328 -7.81 -0.97 -15.21
N LEU A 329 -8.73 -1.34 -14.33
CA LEU A 329 -8.44 -2.02 -13.07
C LEU A 329 -7.76 -3.38 -13.31
N ARG A 330 -8.31 -4.22 -14.22
CA ARG A 330 -7.69 -5.49 -14.62
C ARG A 330 -6.28 -5.28 -15.22
N TRP A 331 -6.09 -4.21 -15.97
CA TRP A 331 -4.78 -3.92 -16.55
C TRP A 331 -3.75 -3.55 -15.47
N PHE A 332 -4.08 -2.64 -14.55
CA PHE A 332 -3.17 -2.28 -13.46
C PHE A 332 -2.77 -3.47 -12.58
N THR A 333 -3.71 -4.39 -12.35
CA THR A 333 -3.48 -5.56 -11.49
C THR A 333 -3.00 -6.79 -12.26
N SER A 334 -2.67 -6.64 -13.54
CA SER A 334 -2.17 -7.73 -14.38
C SER A 334 -0.75 -8.17 -14.00
N GLN A 335 -0.41 -9.42 -14.33
CA GLN A 335 0.92 -9.96 -14.06
C GLN A 335 2.05 -9.15 -14.76
N PRO A 336 1.92 -8.70 -16.02
CA PRO A 336 2.95 -7.86 -16.64
C PRO A 336 3.21 -6.56 -15.88
N VAL A 337 2.16 -5.85 -15.46
CA VAL A 337 2.31 -4.62 -14.67
C VAL A 337 2.93 -4.92 -13.30
N GLY A 338 2.45 -5.95 -12.59
CA GLY A 338 3.00 -6.36 -11.31
C GLY A 338 4.48 -6.75 -11.40
N ARG A 339 4.89 -7.44 -12.47
CA ARG A 339 6.29 -7.79 -12.74
C ARG A 339 7.17 -6.55 -12.92
N GLU A 340 6.74 -5.58 -13.74
CA GLU A 340 7.47 -4.34 -13.95
C GLU A 340 7.63 -3.53 -12.66
N LEU A 341 6.56 -3.41 -11.88
CA LEU A 341 6.59 -2.72 -10.59
C LEU A 341 7.54 -3.40 -9.60
N ALA A 342 7.57 -4.73 -9.55
CA ALA A 342 8.49 -5.49 -8.72
C ALA A 342 9.95 -5.27 -9.14
N ILE A 343 10.26 -5.37 -10.44
CA ILE A 343 11.61 -5.21 -10.95
C ILE A 343 12.12 -3.79 -10.75
N ARG A 344 11.31 -2.78 -11.06
CA ARG A 344 11.75 -1.37 -11.04
C ARG A 344 11.77 -0.76 -9.65
N TYR A 345 10.77 -1.09 -8.82
CA TYR A 345 10.52 -0.42 -7.55
C TYR A 345 10.63 -1.33 -6.33
N GLY A 346 10.72 -2.66 -6.52
CA GLY A 346 10.79 -3.62 -5.42
C GLY A 346 9.45 -3.87 -4.74
N TYR A 347 8.34 -3.45 -5.34
CA TYR A 347 6.99 -3.70 -4.80
C TYR A 347 6.66 -5.18 -4.83
N THR A 348 5.94 -5.64 -3.80
CA THR A 348 5.57 -7.05 -3.66
C THR A 348 4.48 -7.44 -4.65
N PRO A 349 4.75 -8.38 -5.57
CA PRO A 349 3.73 -8.88 -6.51
C PRO A 349 2.58 -9.55 -5.78
N ILE A 350 1.38 -9.38 -6.32
CA ILE A 350 0.16 -9.98 -5.76
C ILE A 350 -0.10 -11.42 -6.26
N TRP A 351 0.52 -11.82 -7.38
CA TRP A 351 0.27 -13.10 -8.03
C TRP A 351 1.21 -14.19 -7.50
N THR A 352 0.66 -15.34 -7.11
CA THR A 352 1.45 -16.52 -6.69
C THR A 352 2.48 -16.91 -7.74
N SER A 353 2.09 -16.91 -9.02
CA SER A 353 2.99 -17.22 -10.14
C SER A 353 4.19 -16.27 -10.27
N LEU A 354 4.05 -15.00 -9.88
CA LEU A 354 5.17 -14.05 -9.88
C LEU A 354 6.05 -14.25 -8.63
N LEU A 355 5.46 -14.55 -7.48
CA LEU A 355 6.21 -14.82 -6.25
C LEU A 355 7.04 -16.10 -6.32
N GLU A 356 6.69 -17.00 -7.24
CA GLU A 356 7.35 -18.28 -7.48
C GLU A 356 8.21 -18.29 -8.76
N ASP A 357 8.32 -17.15 -9.47
CA ASP A 357 9.03 -17.06 -10.75
C ASP A 357 10.55 -16.95 -10.55
N PRO A 358 11.35 -17.97 -10.94
CA PRO A 358 12.80 -17.93 -10.78
C PRO A 358 13.49 -16.77 -11.55
N SER A 359 12.89 -16.34 -12.67
CA SER A 359 13.45 -15.22 -13.45
C SER A 359 13.20 -13.87 -12.76
N LEU A 360 12.10 -13.75 -12.03
CA LEU A 360 11.83 -12.58 -11.20
C LEU A 360 12.74 -12.60 -9.95
N GLU A 361 12.99 -13.76 -9.35
CA GLU A 361 13.89 -13.89 -8.21
C GLU A 361 15.32 -13.44 -8.55
N GLN A 362 15.83 -13.75 -9.76
CA GLN A 362 17.12 -13.24 -10.23
C GLN A 362 17.15 -11.70 -10.32
N ALA A 363 16.05 -11.08 -10.73
CA ALA A 363 15.93 -9.63 -10.85
C ALA A 363 15.62 -8.94 -9.51
N LEU A 364 15.03 -9.65 -8.57
CA LEU A 364 14.59 -9.19 -7.26
C LEU A 364 14.97 -10.22 -6.17
N PRO A 365 16.22 -10.23 -5.69
CA PRO A 365 16.75 -11.25 -4.78
C PRO A 365 16.01 -11.35 -3.42
N LEU A 366 15.21 -10.34 -3.04
CA LEU A 366 14.38 -10.41 -1.85
C LEU A 366 13.05 -11.15 -2.06
N LEU A 367 12.74 -11.63 -3.26
CA LEU A 367 11.46 -12.29 -3.58
C LEU A 367 11.11 -13.47 -2.65
N PRO A 368 12.04 -14.35 -2.23
CA PRO A 368 11.76 -15.40 -1.25
C PRO A 368 11.30 -14.84 0.11
N VAL A 369 11.90 -13.73 0.57
CA VAL A 369 11.52 -13.06 1.82
C VAL A 369 10.13 -12.43 1.68
N LEU A 370 9.82 -11.83 0.53
CA LEU A 370 8.49 -11.27 0.26
C LEU A 370 7.41 -12.36 0.27
N ARG A 371 7.69 -13.51 -0.37
CA ARG A 371 6.77 -14.65 -0.39
C ARG A 371 6.50 -15.19 1.01
N GLU A 372 7.53 -15.38 1.82
CA GLU A 372 7.41 -15.83 3.20
C GLU A 372 6.69 -14.79 4.07
N GLY A 373 7.10 -13.51 3.98
CA GLY A 373 6.51 -12.43 4.75
C GLY A 373 5.02 -12.23 4.45
N LEU A 374 4.63 -12.32 3.18
CA LEU A 374 3.23 -12.17 2.77
C LEU A 374 2.33 -13.30 3.30
N ALA A 375 2.88 -14.52 3.45
CA ALA A 375 2.15 -15.65 4.04
C ALA A 375 1.84 -15.45 5.54
N HIS A 376 2.55 -14.54 6.21
CA HIS A 376 2.42 -14.23 7.64
C HIS A 376 2.10 -12.76 7.92
N ALA A 377 1.70 -12.02 6.90
CA ALA A 377 1.34 -10.62 7.04
C ALA A 377 0.02 -10.48 7.81
N GLU A 378 -0.03 -9.49 8.70
CA GLU A 378 -1.17 -9.18 9.56
C GLU A 378 -1.87 -7.91 9.07
N LEU A 379 -3.18 -7.98 8.99
CA LEU A 379 -3.98 -6.79 8.70
C LEU A 379 -4.10 -5.89 9.95
N ARG A 380 -4.07 -4.60 9.71
CA ARG A 380 -4.58 -3.62 10.68
C ARG A 380 -6.09 -3.83 10.85
N PRO A 381 -6.71 -3.39 11.97
CA PRO A 381 -8.15 -3.57 12.20
C PRO A 381 -9.01 -3.12 11.01
N LEU A 382 -9.85 -4.02 10.49
CA LEU A 382 -10.78 -3.72 9.39
C LEU A 382 -12.13 -3.26 9.97
N THR A 383 -12.21 -1.98 10.30
CA THR A 383 -13.41 -1.32 10.82
C THR A 383 -13.57 0.07 10.21
N PRO A 384 -14.80 0.58 10.03
CA PRO A 384 -15.02 1.97 9.61
C PRO A 384 -14.38 3.01 10.54
N LEU A 385 -14.11 2.63 11.78
CA LEU A 385 -13.54 3.48 12.84
C LEU A 385 -12.01 3.44 12.89
N TYR A 386 -11.36 2.72 11.97
CA TYR A 386 -9.92 2.50 11.99
C TYR A 386 -9.10 3.79 12.16
N ALA A 387 -9.46 4.84 11.41
CA ALA A 387 -8.72 6.10 11.46
C ALA A 387 -8.71 6.73 12.87
N GLN A 388 -9.84 6.67 13.58
CA GLN A 388 -9.96 7.17 14.94
C GLN A 388 -9.19 6.30 15.95
N LEU A 389 -9.25 4.98 15.81
CA LEU A 389 -8.50 4.03 16.64
C LEU A 389 -7.00 4.21 16.43
N SER A 390 -6.55 4.35 15.18
CA SER A 390 -5.15 4.54 14.84
C SER A 390 -4.60 5.87 15.37
N ASP A 391 -5.34 6.98 15.17
CA ASP A 391 -4.96 8.30 15.67
C ASP A 391 -4.85 8.33 17.22
N SER A 392 -5.80 7.68 17.91
CA SER A 392 -5.76 7.54 19.36
C SER A 392 -4.51 6.78 19.82
N LEU A 393 -4.21 5.63 19.19
CA LEU A 393 -3.02 4.83 19.50
C LEU A 393 -1.72 5.61 19.23
N GLN A 394 -1.64 6.29 18.10
CA GLN A 394 -0.48 7.09 17.70
C GLN A 394 -0.15 8.17 18.73
N ARG A 395 -1.15 8.87 19.27
CA ARG A 395 -0.95 9.86 20.33
C ARG A 395 -0.31 9.25 21.56
N GLN A 396 -0.80 8.10 22.04
CA GLN A 396 -0.28 7.44 23.22
C GLN A 396 1.14 6.90 22.99
N LEU A 397 1.40 6.33 21.82
CA LEU A 397 2.73 5.86 21.42
C LEU A 397 3.73 7.03 21.27
N SER A 398 3.30 8.17 20.73
CA SER A 398 4.14 9.36 20.60
C SER A 398 4.56 9.89 21.98
N ALA A 399 3.61 10.03 22.91
CA ALA A 399 3.88 10.46 24.27
C ALA A 399 4.79 9.47 25.04
N LEU A 400 4.64 8.16 24.76
CA LEU A 400 5.53 7.13 25.31
C LEU A 400 6.96 7.25 24.74
N ILE A 401 7.11 7.42 23.43
CA ILE A 401 8.41 7.51 22.75
C ILE A 401 9.18 8.76 23.18
N THR A 402 8.47 9.88 23.38
CA THR A 402 9.05 11.12 23.91
C THR A 402 9.33 11.10 25.40
N GLY A 403 8.88 10.06 26.11
CA GLY A 403 9.12 9.89 27.55
C GLY A 403 8.16 10.66 28.46
N GLU A 404 7.03 11.12 27.92
CA GLU A 404 6.01 11.88 28.66
C GLU A 404 5.18 10.97 29.57
N GLN A 405 5.06 9.68 29.23
CA GLN A 405 4.32 8.69 30.02
C GLN A 405 4.94 7.29 29.92
N PRO A 406 4.75 6.43 30.93
CA PRO A 406 5.21 5.04 30.90
C PRO A 406 4.32 4.14 30.03
N ALA A 407 4.85 2.99 29.59
CA ALA A 407 4.15 2.06 28.69
C ALA A 407 2.79 1.57 29.22
N ALA A 408 2.71 1.25 30.51
CA ALA A 408 1.46 0.78 31.11
C ALA A 408 0.35 1.84 31.07
N GLU A 409 0.69 3.10 31.29
CA GLU A 409 -0.26 4.23 31.23
C GLU A 409 -0.66 4.51 29.78
N ALA A 410 0.31 4.57 28.86
CA ALA A 410 0.05 4.78 27.42
C ALA A 410 -0.92 3.73 26.86
N MET A 411 -0.68 2.46 27.17
CA MET A 411 -1.52 1.36 26.69
C MET A 411 -2.89 1.32 27.38
N ALA A 412 -2.98 1.66 28.65
CA ALA A 412 -4.28 1.78 29.34
C ALA A 412 -5.14 2.92 28.77
N GLN A 413 -4.53 4.06 28.45
CA GLN A 413 -5.22 5.18 27.80
C GLN A 413 -5.64 4.85 26.37
N ALA A 414 -4.77 4.17 25.58
CA ALA A 414 -5.11 3.70 24.24
C ALA A 414 -6.29 2.72 24.27
N GLN A 415 -6.32 1.81 25.23
CA GLN A 415 -7.43 0.88 25.48
C GLN A 415 -8.73 1.65 25.75
N GLN A 416 -8.73 2.49 26.76
CA GLN A 416 -9.91 3.26 27.18
C GLN A 416 -10.47 4.14 26.06
N GLN A 417 -9.60 4.83 25.31
CA GLN A 417 -10.04 5.67 24.20
C GLN A 417 -10.62 4.83 23.08
N SER A 418 -10.03 3.67 22.78
CA SER A 418 -10.55 2.74 21.77
C SER A 418 -11.94 2.22 22.15
N GLU A 419 -12.16 1.86 23.42
CA GLU A 419 -13.47 1.46 23.93
C GLU A 419 -14.52 2.58 23.78
N LEU A 420 -14.16 3.81 24.11
CA LEU A 420 -15.06 4.97 23.94
C LEU A 420 -15.41 5.23 22.48
N ILE A 421 -14.48 5.09 21.55
CA ILE A 421 -14.71 5.25 20.11
C ILE A 421 -15.71 4.18 19.62
N LEU A 422 -15.50 2.92 19.98
CA LEU A 422 -16.37 1.81 19.58
C LEU A 422 -17.77 1.95 20.19
N GLN A 423 -17.88 2.30 21.47
CA GLN A 423 -19.17 2.53 22.14
C GLN A 423 -19.97 3.69 21.52
N ALA A 424 -19.29 4.80 21.17
CA ALA A 424 -19.92 5.96 20.56
C ALA A 424 -20.52 5.65 19.18
N ALA A 425 -19.95 4.69 18.46
CA ALA A 425 -20.47 4.23 17.16
C ALA A 425 -21.59 3.17 17.28
N GLY A 426 -21.98 2.79 18.49
CA GLY A 426 -23.00 1.76 18.73
C GLY A 426 -22.47 0.32 18.68
N GLU A 427 -21.18 0.14 18.47
CA GLU A 427 -20.48 -1.11 18.62
C GLU A 427 -20.18 -1.29 20.12
N ARG A 428 -21.16 -1.80 20.88
CA ARG A 428 -20.98 -2.10 22.31
C ARG A 428 -20.27 -3.44 22.44
N PRO A 429 -19.27 -3.52 23.37
CA PRO A 429 -18.63 -4.79 23.73
C PRO A 429 -19.64 -5.75 24.35
#